data_519f575923636c1ef2795cd9043e1dcb
#
_entry.id   519f575923636c1ef2795cd9043e1dcb
#
_cell.length_a   1.000
_cell.length_b   1.000
_cell.length_c   1.000
_cell.angle_alpha   90.00
_cell.angle_beta   90.00
_cell.angle_gamma   90.00
#
_symmetry.space_group_name_H-M   'P 1'
#
loop_
_entity.id
_entity.type
_entity.pdbx_description
1 polymer ?
#
loop_
_entity_poly.entity_id
_entity_poly.type
_entity_poly.pdbx_seq_one_letter_code
_entity_poly.pdbx_strand_id
1 'polypeptide(L)'
;MAKKKKNRFPAQAKTEILLTLRKNYRISSEKMIDIVSKAVPFDKTDKPLRAFWLNKCRKLISSIRDEDGKRMVFNIPANKSVTGRSEYVLVCTCSDPAELSAIRHRLHSDVAGLERSIDVIDAKMENLEQICRQLDKAIDGVRRGKKHDR
;
A
#
# COMPACT_ATOMS: atom_id res chain seq x y z
N MET A 1 -1.27 -17.58 31.66
CA MET A 1 -0.75 -16.85 30.49
C MET A 1 -1.89 -16.13 29.78
N ALA A 2 -1.99 -14.82 29.91
CA ALA A 2 -3.01 -14.03 29.22
C ALA A 2 -2.69 -14.02 27.70
N LYS A 3 -3.52 -14.67 26.89
CA LYS A 3 -3.46 -14.58 25.44
C LYS A 3 -3.54 -13.11 25.05
N LYS A 4 -2.46 -12.51 24.51
CA LYS A 4 -2.48 -11.17 23.88
C LYS A 4 -3.67 -11.16 22.92
N LYS A 5 -4.77 -10.49 23.29
CA LYS A 5 -5.85 -10.16 22.35
C LYS A 5 -5.18 -9.41 21.21
N LYS A 6 -4.99 -10.09 20.05
CA LYS A 6 -4.55 -9.40 18.83
C LYS A 6 -5.45 -8.19 18.69
N ASN A 7 -4.88 -6.99 18.56
CA ASN A 7 -5.58 -5.73 18.32
C ASN A 7 -6.33 -5.83 16.98
N ARG A 8 -7.44 -6.59 16.96
CA ARG A 8 -8.32 -6.69 15.81
C ARG A 8 -9.03 -5.36 15.64
N PHE A 9 -9.25 -4.98 14.41
CA PHE A 9 -10.05 -3.81 14.10
C PHE A 9 -11.48 -4.03 14.61
N PRO A 10 -12.09 -3.08 15.34
CA PRO A 10 -13.42 -3.25 15.91
C PRO A 10 -14.46 -3.48 14.82
N ALA A 11 -15.25 -4.54 14.92
CA ALA A 11 -16.25 -4.89 13.90
C ALA A 11 -17.27 -3.77 13.68
N GLN A 12 -17.73 -3.16 14.77
CA GLN A 12 -18.67 -2.03 14.73
C GLN A 12 -18.09 -0.83 13.98
N ALA A 13 -16.83 -0.45 14.26
CA ALA A 13 -16.17 0.66 13.55
C ALA A 13 -15.97 0.32 12.07
N LYS A 14 -15.63 -0.93 11.74
CA LYS A 14 -15.53 -1.40 10.36
C LYS A 14 -16.85 -1.19 9.61
N THR A 15 -17.93 -1.65 10.17
CA THR A 15 -19.27 -1.53 9.56
C THR A 15 -19.64 -0.07 9.36
N GLU A 16 -19.45 0.79 10.37
CA GLU A 16 -19.81 2.21 10.31
C GLU A 16 -18.96 2.97 9.27
N ILE A 17 -17.64 2.69 9.16
CA ILE A 17 -16.78 3.27 8.13
C ILE A 17 -17.25 2.88 6.73
N LEU A 18 -17.54 1.61 6.50
CA LEU A 18 -18.00 1.13 5.19
C LEU A 18 -19.39 1.71 4.81
N LEU A 19 -20.31 1.80 5.77
CA LEU A 19 -21.62 2.43 5.54
C LEU A 19 -21.48 3.92 5.24
N THR A 20 -20.63 4.63 5.98
CA THR A 20 -20.37 6.06 5.75
C THR A 20 -19.80 6.30 4.36
N LEU A 21 -18.82 5.47 3.95
CA LEU A 21 -18.21 5.57 2.63
C LEU A 21 -19.23 5.28 1.51
N ARG A 22 -20.07 4.26 1.68
CA ARG A 22 -21.11 3.92 0.69
C ARG A 22 -22.19 5.00 0.58
N LYS A 23 -22.58 5.61 1.71
CA LYS A 23 -23.62 6.65 1.74
C LYS A 23 -23.15 7.98 1.17
N ASN A 24 -21.93 8.39 1.52
CA ASN A 24 -21.40 9.73 1.21
C ASN A 24 -20.38 9.71 0.07
N TYR A 25 -19.99 8.52 -0.41
CA TYR A 25 -18.98 8.27 -1.44
C TYR A 25 -17.57 8.77 -1.11
N ARG A 26 -17.40 9.39 0.07
CA ARG A 26 -16.13 9.86 0.61
C ARG A 26 -16.12 9.84 2.14
N ILE A 27 -14.91 9.75 2.70
CA ILE A 27 -14.70 9.77 4.14
C ILE A 27 -13.35 10.42 4.47
N SER A 28 -13.36 11.36 5.42
CA SER A 28 -12.11 12.00 5.88
C SER A 28 -11.38 11.18 6.93
N SER A 29 -10.09 11.45 7.09
CA SER A 29 -9.26 10.81 8.13
C SER A 29 -9.79 11.11 9.54
N GLU A 30 -10.27 12.33 9.77
CA GLU A 30 -10.87 12.75 11.05
C GLU A 30 -12.14 11.93 11.34
N LYS A 31 -13.01 11.79 10.35
CA LYS A 31 -14.25 11.02 10.51
C LYS A 31 -13.98 9.55 10.84
N MET A 32 -12.95 8.96 10.21
CA MET A 32 -12.56 7.57 10.53
C MET A 32 -12.07 7.44 11.98
N ILE A 33 -11.25 8.38 12.45
CA ILE A 33 -10.77 8.40 13.83
C ILE A 33 -11.93 8.59 14.82
N ASP A 34 -12.90 9.44 14.49
CA ASP A 34 -14.10 9.64 15.33
C ASP A 34 -14.92 8.36 15.46
N ILE A 35 -15.11 7.64 14.36
CA ILE A 35 -15.83 6.35 14.37
C ILE A 35 -15.09 5.32 15.23
N VAL A 36 -13.77 5.22 15.07
CA VAL A 36 -12.97 4.24 15.84
C VAL A 36 -12.97 4.61 17.33
N SER A 37 -12.85 5.89 17.68
CA SER A 37 -12.83 6.33 19.07
C SER A 37 -14.15 6.07 19.84
N LYS A 38 -15.26 5.99 19.12
CA LYS A 38 -16.56 5.58 19.72
C LYS A 38 -16.58 4.09 20.05
N ALA A 39 -15.97 3.26 19.19
CA ALA A 39 -15.93 1.81 19.38
C ALA A 39 -14.84 1.36 20.38
N VAL A 40 -13.71 2.06 20.38
CA VAL A 40 -12.58 1.84 21.29
C VAL A 40 -12.15 3.21 21.81
N PRO A 41 -12.55 3.61 23.02
CA PRO A 41 -12.17 4.88 23.59
C PRO A 41 -10.65 5.03 23.71
N PHE A 42 -10.09 6.09 23.15
CA PHE A 42 -8.70 6.47 23.26
C PHE A 42 -8.54 7.99 23.20
N ASP A 43 -7.41 8.49 23.68
CA ASP A 43 -7.09 9.91 23.55
C ASP A 43 -6.69 10.23 22.11
N LYS A 44 -7.53 11.01 21.42
CA LYS A 44 -7.31 11.42 20.03
C LYS A 44 -6.12 12.37 19.87
N THR A 45 -5.65 13.00 20.96
CA THR A 45 -4.47 13.87 20.95
C THR A 45 -3.17 13.09 21.05
N ASP A 46 -3.22 11.81 21.47
CA ASP A 46 -2.10 10.87 21.45
C ASP A 46 -1.72 10.55 19.99
N LYS A 47 -0.68 11.21 19.49
CA LYS A 47 -0.24 11.10 18.10
C LYS A 47 0.12 9.66 17.69
N PRO A 48 0.91 8.88 18.45
CA PRO A 48 1.19 7.47 18.15
C PRO A 48 -0.05 6.61 18.04
N LEU A 49 -0.98 6.73 18.98
CA LEU A 49 -2.19 5.92 19.02
C LEU A 49 -3.16 6.29 17.89
N ARG A 50 -3.29 7.59 17.61
CA ARG A 50 -4.05 8.10 16.48
C ARG A 50 -3.48 7.58 15.15
N ALA A 51 -2.17 7.61 14.96
CA ALA A 51 -1.49 7.09 13.78
C ALA A 51 -1.71 5.57 13.61
N PHE A 52 -1.64 4.82 14.69
CA PHE A 52 -1.93 3.38 14.69
C PHE A 52 -3.34 3.08 14.15
N TRP A 53 -4.36 3.74 14.70
CA TRP A 53 -5.74 3.53 14.27
C TRP A 53 -5.99 4.02 12.85
N LEU A 54 -5.41 5.16 12.47
CA LEU A 54 -5.52 5.68 11.12
C LEU A 54 -4.91 4.72 10.08
N ASN A 55 -3.76 4.11 10.38
CA ASN A 55 -3.17 3.09 9.52
C ASN A 55 -4.04 1.84 9.38
N LYS A 56 -4.72 1.44 10.46
CA LYS A 56 -5.70 0.34 10.40
C LYS A 56 -6.89 0.68 9.50
N CYS A 57 -7.44 1.90 9.61
CA CYS A 57 -8.51 2.40 8.75
C CYS A 57 -8.07 2.43 7.28
N ARG A 58 -6.87 2.93 6.99
CA ARG A 58 -6.30 2.99 5.64
C ARG A 58 -6.18 1.60 5.01
N LYS A 59 -5.70 0.61 5.77
CA LYS A 59 -5.63 -0.78 5.32
C LYS A 59 -7.01 -1.35 5.00
N LEU A 60 -8.01 -1.08 5.85
CA LEU A 60 -9.39 -1.49 5.62
C LEU A 60 -9.93 -0.90 4.30
N ILE A 61 -9.81 0.41 4.11
CA ILE A 61 -10.34 1.11 2.94
C ILE A 61 -9.59 0.69 1.67
N SER A 62 -8.26 0.56 1.74
CA SER A 62 -7.47 0.14 0.58
C SER A 62 -7.70 -1.31 0.17
N SER A 63 -8.36 -2.12 1.00
CA SER A 63 -8.75 -3.50 0.66
C SER A 63 -10.07 -3.59 -0.11
N ILE A 64 -10.80 -2.48 -0.27
CA ILE A 64 -12.07 -2.46 -1.01
C ILE A 64 -11.79 -2.64 -2.50
N ARG A 65 -12.41 -3.66 -3.09
CA ARG A 65 -12.26 -4.03 -4.50
C ARG A 65 -13.63 -4.15 -5.16
N ASP A 66 -13.68 -4.00 -6.48
CA ASP A 66 -14.82 -4.37 -7.31
C ASP A 66 -14.84 -5.89 -7.58
N GLU A 67 -15.80 -6.32 -8.41
CA GLU A 67 -15.97 -7.72 -8.82
C GLU A 67 -14.76 -8.25 -9.59
N ASP A 68 -14.04 -7.38 -10.31
CA ASP A 68 -12.82 -7.69 -11.06
C ASP A 68 -11.55 -7.63 -10.20
N GLY A 69 -11.67 -7.37 -8.90
CA GLY A 69 -10.54 -7.21 -7.97
C GLY A 69 -9.81 -5.88 -8.07
N LYS A 70 -10.34 -4.90 -8.81
CA LYS A 70 -9.73 -3.56 -8.95
C LYS A 70 -10.00 -2.71 -7.71
N ARG A 71 -9.03 -1.89 -7.36
CA ARG A 71 -9.15 -0.96 -6.23
C ARG A 71 -10.19 0.12 -6.51
N MET A 72 -11.14 0.29 -5.57
CA MET A 72 -12.26 1.21 -5.72
C MET A 72 -12.09 2.54 -4.98
N VAL A 73 -11.24 2.59 -3.95
CA VAL A 73 -11.12 3.75 -3.06
C VAL A 73 -9.71 4.31 -3.11
N PHE A 74 -9.59 5.62 -3.32
CA PHE A 74 -8.32 6.32 -3.40
C PHE A 74 -8.30 7.52 -2.45
N ASN A 75 -7.12 7.81 -1.91
CA ASN A 75 -6.88 9.02 -1.15
C ASN A 75 -6.67 10.20 -2.09
N ILE A 76 -7.36 11.30 -1.80
CA ILE A 76 -7.16 12.60 -2.43
C ILE A 76 -6.59 13.55 -1.37
N PRO A 77 -5.40 14.13 -1.59
CA PRO A 77 -4.82 15.08 -0.65
C PRO A 77 -5.63 16.38 -0.62
N ALA A 78 -5.55 17.11 0.50
CA ALA A 78 -6.34 18.30 0.76
C ALA A 78 -6.25 19.38 -0.35
N ASN A 79 -5.08 19.55 -0.95
CA ASN A 79 -4.85 20.53 -2.02
C ASN A 79 -5.42 20.11 -3.39
N LYS A 80 -5.95 18.92 -3.52
CA LYS A 80 -6.58 18.37 -4.74
C LYS A 80 -8.03 17.95 -4.53
N SER A 81 -8.53 18.00 -3.29
CA SER A 81 -9.91 17.66 -2.96
C SER A 81 -10.80 18.90 -3.08
N VAL A 82 -12.00 18.69 -3.60
CA VAL A 82 -13.04 19.74 -3.67
C VAL A 82 -13.47 20.27 -2.30
N THR A 83 -13.25 19.48 -1.24
CA THR A 83 -13.59 19.87 0.15
C THR A 83 -12.44 20.57 0.87
N GLY A 84 -11.26 20.68 0.27
CA GLY A 84 -10.06 21.21 0.89
C GLY A 84 -9.51 20.35 2.04
N ARG A 85 -9.93 19.09 2.17
CA ARG A 85 -9.50 18.14 3.20
C ARG A 85 -8.95 16.85 2.56
N SER A 86 -8.02 16.19 3.24
CA SER A 86 -7.58 14.87 2.81
C SER A 86 -8.69 13.86 3.04
N GLU A 87 -9.16 13.24 1.97
CA GLU A 87 -10.29 12.32 1.96
C GLU A 87 -10.01 11.05 1.17
N TYR A 88 -10.78 10.02 1.48
CA TYR A 88 -10.85 8.79 0.68
C TYR A 88 -12.14 8.81 -0.13
N VAL A 89 -12.02 8.66 -1.43
CA VAL A 89 -13.13 8.78 -2.38
C VAL A 89 -13.35 7.47 -3.11
N LEU A 90 -14.62 7.09 -3.26
CA LEU A 90 -15.05 5.96 -4.06
C LEU A 90 -15.09 6.39 -5.54
N VAL A 91 -14.16 5.86 -6.34
CA VAL A 91 -13.90 6.34 -7.72
C VAL A 91 -15.10 6.20 -8.63
N CYS A 92 -15.88 5.12 -8.51
CA CYS A 92 -17.06 4.91 -9.37
C CYS A 92 -18.14 6.00 -9.23
N THR A 93 -18.09 6.81 -8.17
CA THR A 93 -19.03 7.90 -7.90
C THR A 93 -18.37 9.27 -7.91
N CYS A 94 -17.07 9.33 -8.14
CA CYS A 94 -16.34 10.58 -8.27
C CYS A 94 -16.64 11.21 -9.64
N SER A 95 -17.24 12.39 -9.65
CA SER A 95 -17.57 13.15 -10.86
C SER A 95 -16.67 14.34 -11.10
N ASP A 96 -15.74 14.64 -10.19
CA ASP A 96 -14.81 15.77 -10.33
C ASP A 96 -13.60 15.39 -11.21
N PRO A 97 -13.41 16.05 -12.38
CA PRO A 97 -12.30 15.73 -13.28
C PRO A 97 -10.91 16.00 -12.67
N ALA A 98 -10.79 17.00 -11.79
CA ALA A 98 -9.52 17.35 -11.18
C ALA A 98 -9.09 16.29 -10.14
N GLU A 99 -10.04 15.78 -9.37
CA GLU A 99 -9.80 14.68 -8.42
C GLU A 99 -9.41 13.39 -9.18
N LEU A 100 -10.14 13.05 -10.25
CA LEU A 100 -9.82 11.89 -11.10
C LEU A 100 -8.44 12.03 -11.75
N SER A 101 -8.09 13.22 -12.24
CA SER A 101 -6.77 13.50 -12.79
C SER A 101 -5.66 13.35 -11.75
N ALA A 102 -5.89 13.79 -10.51
CA ALA A 102 -4.94 13.63 -9.41
C ALA A 102 -4.70 12.14 -9.06
N ILE A 103 -5.76 11.34 -9.03
CA ILE A 103 -5.66 9.88 -8.82
C ILE A 103 -4.87 9.24 -9.95
N ARG A 104 -5.21 9.57 -11.21
CA ARG A 104 -4.53 9.03 -12.40
C ARG A 104 -3.04 9.36 -12.39
N HIS A 105 -2.68 10.61 -12.11
CA HIS A 105 -1.28 11.05 -12.06
C HIS A 105 -0.49 10.28 -11.01
N ARG A 106 -1.08 10.08 -9.83
CA ARG A 106 -0.44 9.29 -8.77
C ARG A 106 -0.22 7.84 -9.20
N LEU A 107 -1.22 7.20 -9.82
CA LEU A 107 -1.08 5.82 -10.30
C LEU A 107 0.04 5.70 -11.35
N HIS A 108 0.15 6.64 -12.28
CA HIS A 108 1.26 6.66 -13.24
C HIS A 108 2.63 6.81 -12.55
N SER A 109 2.71 7.66 -11.52
CA SER A 109 3.95 7.81 -10.73
C SER A 109 4.32 6.52 -9.99
N ASP A 110 3.32 5.83 -9.42
CA ASP A 110 3.53 4.56 -8.72
C ASP A 110 4.03 3.46 -9.70
N VAL A 111 3.44 3.38 -10.90
CA VAL A 111 3.88 2.47 -11.98
C VAL A 111 5.32 2.75 -12.40
N ALA A 112 5.66 4.01 -12.70
CA ALA A 112 7.02 4.40 -13.05
C ALA A 112 8.04 4.10 -11.93
N GLY A 113 7.62 4.18 -10.67
CA GLY A 113 8.43 3.76 -9.52
C GLY A 113 8.70 2.26 -9.49
N LEU A 114 7.70 1.45 -9.81
CA LEU A 114 7.83 0.00 -9.89
C LEU A 114 8.70 -0.43 -11.06
N GLU A 115 8.55 0.20 -12.24
CA GLU A 115 9.40 -0.05 -13.41
C GLU A 115 10.88 0.20 -13.09
N ARG A 116 11.22 1.33 -12.49
CA ARG A 116 12.61 1.60 -12.04
C ARG A 116 13.13 0.55 -11.03
N SER A 117 12.25 0.01 -10.18
CA SER A 117 12.64 -1.04 -9.24
C SER A 117 12.93 -2.36 -9.94
N ILE A 118 12.18 -2.69 -11.00
CA ILE A 118 12.43 -3.85 -11.85
C ILE A 118 13.78 -3.71 -12.54
N ASP A 119 14.08 -2.56 -13.15
CA ASP A 119 15.36 -2.30 -13.82
C ASP A 119 16.55 -2.53 -12.87
N VAL A 120 16.46 -2.11 -11.61
CA VAL A 120 17.50 -2.36 -10.59
C VAL A 120 17.65 -3.86 -10.28
N ILE A 121 16.56 -4.60 -10.22
CA ILE A 121 16.58 -6.05 -9.99
C ILE A 121 17.20 -6.76 -11.18
N ASP A 122 16.82 -6.39 -12.39
CA ASP A 122 17.31 -6.99 -13.64
C ASP A 122 18.83 -6.77 -13.77
N ALA A 123 19.32 -5.55 -13.54
CA ALA A 123 20.75 -5.27 -13.53
C ALA A 123 21.52 -6.12 -12.48
N LYS A 124 20.90 -6.37 -11.31
CA LYS A 124 21.48 -7.24 -10.29
C LYS A 124 21.51 -8.71 -10.71
N MET A 125 20.47 -9.17 -11.36
CA MET A 125 20.40 -10.53 -11.89
C MET A 125 21.48 -10.78 -12.96
N GLU A 126 21.63 -9.86 -13.92
CA GLU A 126 22.67 -9.94 -14.95
C GLU A 126 24.08 -10.02 -14.34
N ASN A 127 24.36 -9.21 -13.31
CA ASN A 127 25.64 -9.23 -12.61
C ASN A 127 25.90 -10.60 -11.94
N LEU A 128 24.89 -11.16 -11.28
CA LEU A 128 24.99 -12.49 -10.66
C LEU A 128 25.24 -13.58 -11.68
N GLU A 129 24.58 -13.54 -12.84
CA GLU A 129 24.81 -14.48 -13.93
C GLU A 129 26.23 -14.40 -14.48
N GLN A 130 26.79 -13.18 -14.62
CA GLN A 130 28.17 -12.99 -15.03
C GLN A 130 29.16 -13.60 -14.02
N ILE A 131 28.93 -13.41 -12.73
CA ILE A 131 29.74 -14.00 -11.66
C ILE A 131 29.67 -15.54 -11.74
N CYS A 132 28.48 -16.11 -11.89
CA CYS A 132 28.32 -17.55 -12.03
C CYS A 132 29.10 -18.10 -13.24
N ARG A 133 28.98 -17.46 -14.41
CA ARG A 133 29.73 -17.85 -15.61
C ARG A 133 31.25 -17.79 -15.43
N GLN A 134 31.74 -16.80 -14.67
CA GLN A 134 33.19 -16.68 -14.34
C GLN A 134 33.65 -17.81 -13.41
N LEU A 135 32.83 -18.13 -12.40
CA LEU A 135 33.11 -19.23 -11.48
C LEU A 135 33.15 -20.58 -12.21
N ASP A 136 32.18 -20.86 -13.10
CA ASP A 136 32.14 -22.08 -13.89
C ASP A 136 33.39 -22.23 -14.76
N LYS A 137 33.83 -21.15 -15.43
CA LYS A 137 35.06 -21.15 -16.23
C LYS A 137 36.29 -21.41 -15.35
N ALA A 138 36.37 -20.83 -14.16
CA ALA A 138 37.49 -21.04 -13.23
C ALA A 138 37.52 -22.50 -12.75
N ILE A 139 36.38 -23.09 -12.40
CA ILE A 139 36.25 -24.50 -12.00
C ILE A 139 36.70 -25.42 -13.11
N ASP A 140 36.25 -25.18 -14.34
CA ASP A 140 36.64 -25.97 -15.50
C ASP A 140 38.15 -25.85 -15.80
N GLY A 141 38.74 -24.68 -15.64
CA GLY A 141 40.17 -24.46 -15.75
C GLY A 141 40.96 -25.32 -14.78
N VAL A 142 40.56 -25.35 -13.51
CA VAL A 142 41.20 -26.18 -12.47
C VAL A 142 41.04 -27.68 -12.76
N ARG A 143 39.88 -28.09 -13.24
CA ARG A 143 39.65 -29.52 -13.64
C ARG A 143 40.54 -29.98 -14.79
N ARG A 144 40.79 -29.12 -15.78
CA ARG A 144 41.68 -29.41 -16.93
C ARG A 144 43.14 -29.42 -16.53
N GLY A 145 43.57 -28.51 -15.65
CA GLY A 145 44.99 -28.48 -15.17
C GLY A 145 45.40 -29.76 -14.44
N LYS A 146 44.49 -30.33 -13.61
CA LYS A 146 44.77 -31.58 -12.88
C LYS A 146 44.89 -32.85 -13.77
N LYS A 147 44.50 -32.80 -15.05
CA LYS A 147 44.59 -33.92 -16.00
C LYS A 147 45.98 -33.97 -16.71
N HIS A 148 46.80 -32.94 -16.63
CA HIS A 148 48.12 -32.87 -17.29
C HIS A 148 49.27 -33.23 -16.35
N ASP A 149 49.04 -33.39 -15.05
CA ASP A 149 50.09 -33.74 -14.06
C ASP A 149 50.07 -35.23 -13.65
N ARG A 150 49.64 -36.15 -14.56
CA ARG A 150 49.73 -37.59 -14.35
C ARG A 150 50.44 -38.28 -15.54
#